data_45b94273cd3e96df1b77af5298d0b609
#
_entry.id   45b94273cd3e96df1b77af5298d0b609
#
_cell.length_a   1.000
_cell.length_b   1.000
_cell.length_c   1.000
_cell.angle_alpha   90.00
_cell.angle_beta   90.00
_cell.angle_gamma   90.00
#
_symmetry.space_group_name_H-M   'P 1'
#
loop_
_entity.id
_entity.type
_entity.pdbx_description
1 polymer ?
#
loop_
_entity_poly.entity_id
_entity_poly.type
_entity_poly.pdbx_seq_one_letter_code
_entity_poly.pdbx_strand_id
1 'polypeptide(L)'
;GKCRKPKEAYFAPDKAAIFGRDRHPAECDCQRAAREEREAAEKRRRHLDTVEELKRRGFTDPTMRDWTFENDNGRNPQAGIARRYVEHWEDMRADNIGCLFWGGVGTGKSYLAGCIANALMEKEIPVHMTNFALILNDLAASFENRNEYISRLCRYPLLILDDFGMERGTEYGLEQVFNVIDSRYRSGKPLIVTTNLTLDDLRNPEDTAHSRIYDRLLSMCVPVRFTGDNFRQETAQRKMESMKKLITD
;
A
#
# COMPACT_ATOMS: atom_id res chain seq x y z
N GLY A 1 40.22 14.75 22.27
CA GLY A 1 39.07 13.88 22.06
C GLY A 1 39.11 12.68 22.96
N LYS A 2 38.00 11.98 23.17
CA LYS A 2 37.89 10.78 24.03
C LYS A 2 38.84 9.64 23.61
N CYS A 3 39.21 9.58 22.32
CA CYS A 3 40.04 8.48 21.78
C CYS A 3 41.55 8.74 21.75
N ARG A 4 42.04 9.93 22.21
CA ARG A 4 43.45 10.34 22.23
C ARG A 4 44.23 10.22 20.89
N LYS A 5 43.54 10.01 19.76
CA LYS A 5 44.15 9.94 18.43
C LYS A 5 44.42 11.34 17.86
N PRO A 6 45.45 11.51 16.98
CA PRO A 6 45.74 12.78 16.34
C PRO A 6 44.55 13.25 15.50
N LYS A 7 44.31 14.55 15.45
CA LYS A 7 43.27 15.22 14.66
C LYS A 7 43.80 15.73 13.33
N GLU A 8 45.05 15.49 13.04
CA GLU A 8 45.73 15.92 11.81
C GLU A 8 46.49 14.74 11.23
N ALA A 9 46.54 14.66 9.93
CA ALA A 9 47.36 13.72 9.17
C ALA A 9 48.23 14.50 8.18
N TYR A 10 49.35 13.91 7.78
CA TYR A 10 50.24 14.50 6.78
C TYR A 10 49.70 14.19 5.37
N PHE A 11 49.79 15.18 4.49
CA PHE A 11 49.64 14.93 3.07
C PHE A 11 50.79 14.09 2.54
N ALA A 12 50.55 13.30 1.50
CA ALA A 12 51.63 12.73 0.71
C ALA A 12 52.47 13.85 0.12
N PRO A 13 53.80 13.70 -0.04
CA PRO A 13 54.72 14.79 -0.42
C PRO A 13 54.31 15.53 -1.73
N ASP A 14 53.79 14.79 -2.71
CA ASP A 14 53.29 15.31 -3.96
C ASP A 14 52.07 16.22 -3.79
N LYS A 15 51.17 15.90 -2.84
CA LYS A 15 50.00 16.72 -2.53
C LYS A 15 50.30 17.91 -1.62
N ALA A 16 51.23 17.75 -0.70
CA ALA A 16 51.67 18.84 0.16
C ALA A 16 52.20 20.04 -0.64
N ALA A 17 52.95 19.73 -1.73
CA ALA A 17 53.46 20.76 -2.63
C ALA A 17 52.35 21.53 -3.38
N ILE A 18 51.24 20.87 -3.73
CA ILE A 18 50.10 21.46 -4.43
C ILE A 18 49.28 22.37 -3.52
N PHE A 19 49.07 21.97 -2.24
CA PHE A 19 48.20 22.69 -1.31
C PHE A 19 48.96 23.71 -0.43
N GLY A 20 50.30 23.75 -0.52
CA GLY A 20 51.12 24.64 0.33
C GLY A 20 50.99 24.39 1.84
N ARG A 21 50.55 23.18 2.22
CA ARG A 21 50.36 22.71 3.59
C ARG A 21 50.81 21.26 3.69
N ASP A 22 51.49 20.93 4.79
CA ASP A 22 51.97 19.58 5.07
C ASP A 22 50.93 18.71 5.79
N ARG A 23 49.90 19.34 6.40
CA ARG A 23 48.89 18.68 7.21
C ARG A 23 47.47 19.01 6.79
N HIS A 24 46.56 18.05 7.02
CA HIS A 24 45.13 18.25 6.89
C HIS A 24 44.39 17.71 8.12
N PRO A 25 43.18 18.24 8.41
CA PRO A 25 42.38 17.69 9.48
C PRO A 25 42.06 16.20 9.21
N ALA A 26 42.28 15.37 10.22
CA ALA A 26 41.92 13.95 10.18
C ALA A 26 40.84 13.66 11.21
N GLU A 27 39.77 13.03 10.73
CA GLU A 27 38.68 12.59 11.59
C GLU A 27 39.16 11.41 12.44
N CYS A 28 39.10 11.54 13.77
CA CYS A 28 39.40 10.43 14.65
C CYS A 28 38.24 9.41 14.66
N ASP A 29 38.51 8.16 15.06
CA ASP A 29 37.50 7.09 15.07
C ASP A 29 36.25 7.46 15.87
N CYS A 30 36.39 8.21 16.98
CA CYS A 30 35.24 8.65 17.77
C CYS A 30 34.43 9.75 17.09
N GLN A 31 35.02 10.59 16.26
CA GLN A 31 34.30 11.57 15.44
C GLN A 31 33.60 10.91 14.27
N ARG A 32 34.29 9.94 13.62
CA ARG A 32 33.71 9.13 12.54
C ARG A 32 32.50 8.37 13.04
N ALA A 33 32.61 7.65 14.15
CA ALA A 33 31.51 6.90 14.75
C ALA A 33 30.33 7.84 15.10
N ALA A 34 30.60 9.00 15.70
CA ALA A 34 29.56 9.96 16.04
C ALA A 34 28.90 10.59 14.79
N ARG A 35 29.63 10.79 13.70
CA ARG A 35 29.08 11.25 12.43
C ARG A 35 28.21 10.16 11.78
N GLU A 36 28.71 8.93 11.70
CA GLU A 36 27.99 7.78 11.15
C GLU A 36 26.67 7.52 11.91
N GLU A 37 26.70 7.64 13.25
CA GLU A 37 25.53 7.50 14.09
C GLU A 37 24.50 8.62 13.80
N ARG A 38 24.94 9.87 13.66
CA ARG A 38 24.06 11.00 13.30
C ARG A 38 23.46 10.82 11.91
N GLU A 39 24.27 10.44 10.93
CA GLU A 39 23.81 10.19 9.56
C GLU A 39 22.80 9.04 9.52
N ALA A 40 23.03 7.96 10.27
CA ALA A 40 22.12 6.83 10.39
C ALA A 40 20.79 7.24 11.08
N ALA A 41 20.87 8.05 12.15
CA ALA A 41 19.71 8.56 12.85
C ALA A 41 18.87 9.49 11.95
N GLU A 42 19.54 10.38 11.20
CA GLU A 42 18.87 11.27 10.26
C GLU A 42 18.22 10.52 9.10
N LYS A 43 18.90 9.52 8.54
CA LYS A 43 18.33 8.64 7.50
C LYS A 43 17.10 7.90 8.01
N ARG A 44 17.17 7.34 9.23
CA ARG A 44 16.03 6.67 9.87
C ARG A 44 14.85 7.61 10.07
N ARG A 45 15.11 8.81 10.56
CA ARG A 45 14.06 9.82 10.74
C ARG A 45 13.40 10.19 9.42
N ARG A 46 14.18 10.48 8.37
CA ARG A 46 13.64 10.80 7.04
C ARG A 46 12.79 9.66 6.48
N HIS A 47 13.23 8.42 6.67
CA HIS A 47 12.46 7.24 6.28
C HIS A 47 11.11 7.19 7.00
N LEU A 48 11.08 7.35 8.33
CA LEU A 48 9.84 7.34 9.10
C LEU A 48 8.91 8.48 8.70
N ASP A 49 9.42 9.69 8.51
CA ASP A 49 8.64 10.84 8.06
C ASP A 49 8.02 10.57 6.66
N THR A 50 8.78 9.95 5.75
CA THR A 50 8.30 9.55 4.41
C THR A 50 7.20 8.50 4.50
N VAL A 51 7.41 7.45 5.28
CA VAL A 51 6.41 6.36 5.45
C VAL A 51 5.12 6.90 6.05
N GLU A 52 5.19 7.75 7.08
CA GLU A 52 4.01 8.36 7.69
C GLU A 52 3.23 9.22 6.68
N GLU A 53 3.93 10.02 5.86
CA GLU A 53 3.30 10.83 4.82
C GLU A 53 2.65 9.95 3.74
N LEU A 54 3.30 8.86 3.33
CA LEU A 54 2.72 7.89 2.39
C LEU A 54 1.45 7.25 2.96
N LYS A 55 1.46 6.82 4.22
CA LYS A 55 0.28 6.26 4.90
C LYS A 55 -0.84 7.28 5.05
N ARG A 56 -0.50 8.54 5.35
CA ARG A 56 -1.47 9.63 5.47
C ARG A 56 -2.19 9.92 4.16
N ARG A 57 -1.47 9.87 3.03
CA ARG A 57 -2.04 10.13 1.68
C ARG A 57 -2.63 8.89 1.04
N GLY A 58 -2.11 7.72 1.38
CA GLY A 58 -2.45 6.46 0.75
C GLY A 58 -3.74 5.82 1.25
N PHE A 59 -4.10 6.06 2.52
CA PHE A 59 -5.33 5.51 3.09
C PHE A 59 -6.41 6.58 3.25
N THR A 60 -7.61 6.25 2.78
CA THR A 60 -8.81 7.09 2.98
C THR A 60 -9.37 6.94 4.40
N ASP A 61 -9.17 5.78 5.05
CA ASP A 61 -9.53 5.52 6.44
C ASP A 61 -8.25 5.38 7.28
N PRO A 62 -8.04 6.24 8.31
CA PRO A 62 -6.87 6.16 9.18
C PRO A 62 -6.69 4.81 9.89
N THR A 63 -7.77 4.07 10.17
CA THR A 63 -7.69 2.76 10.84
C THR A 63 -6.94 1.71 10.00
N MET A 64 -6.89 1.89 8.69
CA MET A 64 -6.15 0.99 7.78
C MET A 64 -4.62 1.06 7.98
N ARG A 65 -4.10 2.09 8.65
CA ARG A 65 -2.67 2.24 8.95
C ARG A 65 -2.15 1.14 9.89
N ASP A 66 -3.04 0.56 10.69
CA ASP A 66 -2.73 -0.52 11.62
C ASP A 66 -2.91 -1.92 11.02
N TRP A 67 -3.34 -2.01 9.76
CA TRP A 67 -3.49 -3.27 9.05
C TRP A 67 -2.13 -3.74 8.55
N THR A 68 -1.38 -4.40 9.42
CA THR A 68 -0.04 -4.90 9.13
C THR A 68 0.03 -6.41 9.25
N PHE A 69 1.05 -7.00 8.64
CA PHE A 69 1.28 -8.43 8.75
C PHE A 69 1.72 -8.86 10.16
N GLU A 70 2.26 -7.94 10.96
CA GLU A 70 2.63 -8.17 12.36
C GLU A 70 1.38 -8.27 13.25
N ASN A 71 0.34 -7.52 12.90
CA ASN A 71 -0.95 -7.55 13.60
C ASN A 71 -1.87 -8.68 13.10
N ASP A 72 -1.47 -9.44 12.06
CA ASP A 72 -2.20 -10.61 11.59
C ASP A 72 -2.11 -11.75 12.60
N ASN A 73 -3.25 -12.33 12.94
CA ASN A 73 -3.33 -13.44 13.90
C ASN A 73 -2.89 -14.80 13.31
N GLY A 74 -2.40 -14.82 12.08
CA GLY A 74 -1.95 -16.03 11.37
C GLY A 74 -3.05 -16.99 10.94
N ARG A 75 -4.32 -16.60 11.09
CA ARG A 75 -5.48 -17.46 10.77
C ARG A 75 -5.93 -17.38 9.33
N ASN A 76 -5.49 -16.35 8.60
CA ASN A 76 -5.87 -16.17 7.22
C ASN A 76 -4.94 -16.98 6.29
N PRO A 77 -5.43 -18.03 5.63
CA PRO A 77 -4.59 -18.87 4.77
C PRO A 77 -4.00 -18.12 3.57
N GLN A 78 -4.60 -16.99 3.16
CA GLN A 78 -4.12 -16.16 2.06
C GLN A 78 -3.00 -15.18 2.47
N ALA A 79 -2.67 -15.07 3.75
CA ALA A 79 -1.59 -14.20 4.24
C ALA A 79 -0.24 -14.50 3.58
N GLY A 80 0.04 -15.79 3.31
CA GLY A 80 1.25 -16.20 2.58
C GLY A 80 1.32 -15.68 1.14
N ILE A 81 0.18 -15.59 0.44
CA ILE A 81 0.10 -15.02 -0.92
C ILE A 81 0.36 -13.51 -0.86
N ALA A 82 -0.27 -12.81 0.09
CA ALA A 82 -0.10 -11.38 0.28
C ALA A 82 1.36 -11.00 0.61
N ARG A 83 2.03 -11.78 1.47
CA ARG A 83 3.47 -11.58 1.78
C ARG A 83 4.35 -11.76 0.54
N ARG A 84 4.16 -12.85 -0.21
CA ARG A 84 4.92 -13.10 -1.45
C ARG A 84 4.69 -12.02 -2.50
N TYR A 85 3.49 -11.45 -2.60
CA TYR A 85 3.22 -10.32 -3.49
C TYR A 85 4.11 -9.11 -3.16
N VAL A 86 4.30 -8.80 -1.87
CA VAL A 86 5.19 -7.72 -1.41
C VAL A 86 6.67 -8.06 -1.59
N GLU A 87 7.05 -9.32 -1.40
CA GLU A 87 8.43 -9.82 -1.60
C GLU A 87 8.85 -9.69 -3.06
N HIS A 88 7.95 -10.04 -3.99
CA HIS A 88 8.19 -10.00 -5.44
C HIS A 88 7.59 -8.75 -6.12
N TRP A 89 7.47 -7.64 -5.39
CA TRP A 89 6.80 -6.43 -5.89
C TRP A 89 7.36 -5.92 -7.23
N GLU A 90 8.68 -5.93 -7.41
CA GLU A 90 9.29 -5.42 -8.66
C GLU A 90 8.88 -6.25 -9.88
N ASP A 91 8.78 -7.57 -9.72
CA ASP A 91 8.32 -8.47 -10.78
C ASP A 91 6.82 -8.24 -11.05
N MET A 92 6.00 -8.16 -9.98
CA MET A 92 4.56 -7.87 -10.10
C MET A 92 4.29 -6.54 -10.80
N ARG A 93 5.10 -5.53 -10.49
CA ARG A 93 5.03 -4.22 -11.11
C ARG A 93 5.48 -4.23 -12.58
N ALA A 94 6.56 -4.92 -12.90
CA ALA A 94 7.11 -5.01 -14.27
C ALA A 94 6.12 -5.69 -15.21
N ASP A 95 5.46 -6.76 -14.75
CA ASP A 95 4.52 -7.55 -15.52
C ASP A 95 3.05 -7.08 -15.38
N ASN A 96 2.82 -5.97 -14.67
CA ASN A 96 1.47 -5.42 -14.40
C ASN A 96 0.52 -6.44 -13.76
N ILE A 97 1.02 -7.27 -12.84
CA ILE A 97 0.24 -8.30 -12.15
C ILE A 97 -0.46 -7.72 -10.94
N GLY A 98 -1.78 -7.63 -11.00
CA GLY A 98 -2.65 -7.30 -9.87
C GLY A 98 -3.28 -8.53 -9.23
N CYS A 99 -4.09 -8.32 -8.18
CA CYS A 99 -4.83 -9.37 -7.50
C CYS A 99 -6.32 -9.01 -7.38
N LEU A 100 -7.18 -10.00 -7.62
CA LEU A 100 -8.61 -9.92 -7.34
C LEU A 100 -8.92 -10.81 -6.12
N PHE A 101 -9.06 -10.18 -4.95
CA PHE A 101 -9.42 -10.86 -3.71
C PHE A 101 -10.94 -11.03 -3.64
N TRP A 102 -11.42 -12.23 -3.84
CA TRP A 102 -12.85 -12.53 -3.89
C TRP A 102 -13.27 -13.59 -2.86
N GLY A 103 -14.53 -13.57 -2.45
CA GLY A 103 -15.07 -14.52 -1.48
C GLY A 103 -15.98 -13.90 -0.45
N GLY A 104 -16.41 -14.67 0.55
CA GLY A 104 -17.41 -14.28 1.54
C GLY A 104 -17.06 -13.03 2.35
N VAL A 105 -18.09 -12.43 2.96
CA VAL A 105 -17.94 -11.27 3.83
C VAL A 105 -17.16 -11.65 5.09
N GLY A 106 -16.26 -10.75 5.53
CA GLY A 106 -15.54 -10.91 6.79
C GLY A 106 -14.35 -11.87 6.74
N THR A 107 -13.97 -12.39 5.56
CA THR A 107 -12.86 -13.34 5.38
C THR A 107 -11.46 -12.69 5.35
N GLY A 108 -11.34 -11.39 5.59
CA GLY A 108 -10.06 -10.69 5.69
C GLY A 108 -9.49 -10.13 4.38
N LYS A 109 -10.26 -10.05 3.29
CA LYS A 109 -9.82 -9.50 1.99
C LYS A 109 -9.25 -8.09 2.11
N SER A 110 -10.06 -7.16 2.62
CA SER A 110 -9.67 -5.75 2.82
C SER A 110 -8.47 -5.62 3.76
N TYR A 111 -8.45 -6.43 4.83
CA TYR A 111 -7.35 -6.44 5.79
C TYR A 111 -6.01 -6.81 5.12
N LEU A 112 -5.97 -7.91 4.36
CA LEU A 112 -4.73 -8.32 3.68
C LEU A 112 -4.35 -7.38 2.54
N ALA A 113 -5.31 -6.74 1.86
CA ALA A 113 -5.03 -5.67 0.91
C ALA A 113 -4.35 -4.48 1.61
N GLY A 114 -4.83 -4.10 2.80
CA GLY A 114 -4.22 -3.07 3.65
C GLY A 114 -2.83 -3.48 4.16
N CYS A 115 -2.61 -4.76 4.51
CA CYS A 115 -1.29 -5.28 4.87
C CYS A 115 -0.29 -5.11 3.71
N ILE A 116 -0.69 -5.42 2.48
CA ILE A 116 0.15 -5.20 1.29
C ILE A 116 0.48 -3.72 1.15
N ALA A 117 -0.53 -2.84 1.27
CA ALA A 117 -0.34 -1.40 1.17
C ALA A 117 0.68 -0.89 2.19
N ASN A 118 0.49 -1.23 3.49
CA ASN A 118 1.41 -0.83 4.54
C ASN A 118 2.83 -1.34 4.29
N ALA A 119 2.99 -2.62 3.94
CA ALA A 119 4.30 -3.21 3.71
C ALA A 119 5.04 -2.60 2.51
N LEU A 120 4.33 -2.18 1.45
CA LEU A 120 4.93 -1.45 0.33
C LEU A 120 5.27 -0.01 0.71
N MET A 121 4.45 0.67 1.50
CA MET A 121 4.75 2.03 1.99
C MET A 121 5.96 2.04 2.93
N GLU A 122 6.20 0.97 3.72
CA GLU A 122 7.44 0.79 4.48
C GLU A 122 8.69 0.66 3.58
N LYS A 123 8.51 0.23 2.33
CA LYS A 123 9.55 0.27 1.29
C LYS A 123 9.57 1.59 0.51
N GLU A 124 8.91 2.64 0.99
CA GLU A 124 8.76 3.95 0.36
C GLU A 124 8.05 3.92 -1.01
N ILE A 125 7.24 2.90 -1.26
CA ILE A 125 6.46 2.76 -2.49
C ILE A 125 5.07 3.36 -2.27
N PRO A 126 4.67 4.41 -3.03
CA PRO A 126 3.35 5.03 -2.90
C PRO A 126 2.23 4.06 -3.31
N VAL A 127 1.28 3.84 -2.40
CA VAL A 127 0.06 3.06 -2.63
C VAL A 127 -1.14 3.94 -2.32
N HIS A 128 -2.23 3.77 -3.06
CA HIS A 128 -3.50 4.40 -2.71
C HIS A 128 -4.59 3.33 -2.56
N MET A 129 -5.22 3.30 -1.40
CA MET A 129 -6.33 2.40 -1.09
C MET A 129 -7.60 3.21 -0.85
N THR A 130 -8.61 2.95 -1.66
CA THR A 130 -9.90 3.66 -1.67
C THR A 130 -11.01 2.70 -2.10
N ASN A 131 -12.24 3.20 -2.26
CA ASN A 131 -13.37 2.46 -2.80
C ASN A 131 -14.16 3.31 -3.81
N PHE A 132 -15.02 2.66 -4.58
CA PHE A 132 -15.79 3.38 -5.60
C PHE A 132 -16.81 4.37 -5.03
N ALA A 133 -17.34 4.16 -3.83
CA ALA A 133 -18.25 5.11 -3.21
C ALA A 133 -17.57 6.47 -2.98
N LEU A 134 -16.33 6.46 -2.50
CA LEU A 134 -15.52 7.67 -2.32
C LEU A 134 -15.11 8.28 -3.66
N ILE A 135 -14.64 7.46 -4.61
CA ILE A 135 -14.28 7.94 -5.95
C ILE A 135 -15.48 8.63 -6.63
N LEU A 136 -16.66 8.04 -6.59
CA LEU A 136 -17.85 8.61 -7.20
C LEU A 136 -18.27 9.91 -6.52
N ASN A 137 -18.16 10.00 -5.19
CA ASN A 137 -18.42 11.25 -4.46
C ASN A 137 -17.43 12.36 -4.86
N ASP A 138 -16.13 12.03 -4.95
CA ASP A 138 -15.11 13.00 -5.37
C ASP A 138 -15.31 13.45 -6.81
N LEU A 139 -15.66 12.54 -7.73
CA LEU A 139 -15.97 12.83 -9.13
C LEU A 139 -17.25 13.69 -9.27
N ALA A 140 -18.23 13.49 -8.40
CA ALA A 140 -19.44 14.30 -8.37
C ALA A 140 -19.17 15.72 -7.84
N ALA A 141 -18.25 15.87 -6.89
CA ALA A 141 -17.84 17.16 -6.35
C ALA A 141 -16.92 17.96 -7.30
N SER A 142 -16.20 17.29 -8.22
CA SER A 142 -15.16 17.88 -9.08
C SER A 142 -15.60 17.95 -10.54
N PHE A 143 -16.67 18.70 -10.87
CA PHE A 143 -17.25 18.74 -12.21
C PHE A 143 -16.26 19.13 -13.34
N GLU A 144 -15.25 19.97 -13.06
CA GLU A 144 -14.34 20.49 -14.08
C GLU A 144 -13.04 19.66 -14.26
N ASN A 145 -12.68 18.78 -13.28
CA ASN A 145 -11.37 18.11 -13.25
C ASN A 145 -11.42 16.57 -13.14
N ARG A 146 -12.49 15.94 -13.63
CA ARG A 146 -12.68 14.47 -13.54
C ARG A 146 -11.51 13.67 -14.12
N ASN A 147 -11.06 14.07 -15.31
CA ASN A 147 -9.95 13.38 -15.99
C ASN A 147 -8.64 13.54 -15.23
N GLU A 148 -8.41 14.69 -14.59
CA GLU A 148 -7.24 14.92 -13.77
C GLU A 148 -7.28 14.08 -12.50
N TYR A 149 -8.44 13.96 -11.85
CA TYR A 149 -8.64 13.10 -10.69
C TYR A 149 -8.34 11.63 -11.03
N ILE A 150 -8.91 11.09 -12.10
CA ILE A 150 -8.66 9.72 -12.57
C ILE A 150 -7.18 9.52 -12.91
N SER A 151 -6.58 10.49 -13.62
CA SER A 151 -5.15 10.45 -13.94
C SER A 151 -4.29 10.41 -12.68
N ARG A 152 -4.65 11.17 -11.64
CA ARG A 152 -3.95 11.17 -10.34
C ARG A 152 -4.04 9.81 -9.65
N LEU A 153 -5.21 9.18 -9.62
CA LEU A 153 -5.37 7.81 -9.11
C LEU A 153 -4.47 6.82 -9.87
N CYS A 154 -4.42 6.94 -11.19
CA CYS A 154 -3.62 6.06 -12.02
C CYS A 154 -2.10 6.31 -11.95
N ARG A 155 -1.63 7.41 -11.31
CA ARG A 155 -0.19 7.66 -11.09
C ARG A 155 0.42 6.78 -10.02
N TYR A 156 -0.37 6.34 -9.03
CA TYR A 156 0.15 5.48 -7.96
C TYR A 156 0.73 4.19 -8.53
N PRO A 157 1.91 3.75 -8.06
CA PRO A 157 2.49 2.45 -8.44
C PRO A 157 1.51 1.31 -8.21
N LEU A 158 0.85 1.28 -7.05
CA LEU A 158 -0.25 0.35 -6.76
C LEU A 158 -1.52 1.14 -6.40
N LEU A 159 -2.64 0.76 -7.01
CA LEU A 159 -3.98 1.20 -6.61
C LEU A 159 -4.72 0.00 -6.00
N ILE A 160 -5.42 0.23 -4.91
CA ILE A 160 -6.27 -0.77 -4.25
C ILE A 160 -7.70 -0.24 -4.22
N LEU A 161 -8.62 -0.99 -4.81
CA LEU A 161 -10.05 -0.71 -4.84
C LEU A 161 -10.77 -1.70 -3.94
N ASP A 162 -11.20 -1.23 -2.78
CA ASP A 162 -11.86 -2.06 -1.77
C ASP A 162 -13.38 -2.12 -1.99
N ASP A 163 -13.98 -3.25 -1.65
CA ASP A 163 -15.43 -3.52 -1.72
C ASP A 163 -16.05 -3.23 -3.11
N PHE A 164 -15.39 -3.68 -4.17
CA PHE A 164 -15.91 -3.59 -5.54
C PHE A 164 -17.20 -4.41 -5.72
N GLY A 165 -18.15 -3.86 -6.48
CA GLY A 165 -19.46 -4.46 -6.73
C GLY A 165 -20.55 -3.98 -5.75
N MET A 166 -20.23 -2.98 -4.90
CA MET A 166 -21.17 -2.33 -3.98
C MET A 166 -21.59 -0.95 -4.50
N GLU A 167 -21.22 -0.60 -5.71
CA GLU A 167 -21.51 0.69 -6.34
C GLU A 167 -23.01 0.83 -6.63
N ARG A 168 -23.49 2.08 -6.59
CA ARG A 168 -24.86 2.36 -7.01
C ARG A 168 -25.03 2.04 -8.49
N GLY A 169 -25.95 1.16 -8.83
CA GLY A 169 -26.27 0.72 -10.19
C GLY A 169 -26.92 1.80 -11.07
N THR A 170 -26.41 3.04 -11.02
CA THR A 170 -26.82 4.10 -11.92
C THR A 170 -25.94 4.08 -13.17
N GLU A 171 -26.51 4.44 -14.33
CA GLU A 171 -25.73 4.54 -15.59
C GLU A 171 -24.50 5.43 -15.41
N TYR A 172 -24.64 6.57 -14.74
CA TYR A 172 -23.51 7.46 -14.43
C TYR A 172 -22.45 6.76 -13.57
N GLY A 173 -22.85 6.04 -12.53
CA GLY A 173 -21.93 5.30 -11.67
C GLY A 173 -21.12 4.28 -12.44
N LEU A 174 -21.79 3.47 -13.27
CA LEU A 174 -21.15 2.46 -14.12
C LEU A 174 -20.18 3.08 -15.15
N GLU A 175 -20.55 4.21 -15.74
CA GLU A 175 -19.66 4.94 -16.66
C GLU A 175 -18.40 5.38 -15.94
N GLN A 176 -18.48 5.95 -14.74
CA GLN A 176 -17.30 6.39 -13.98
C GLN A 176 -16.46 5.20 -13.51
N VAL A 177 -17.08 4.11 -13.07
CA VAL A 177 -16.37 2.86 -12.74
C VAL A 177 -15.57 2.38 -13.95
N PHE A 178 -16.22 2.33 -15.12
CA PHE A 178 -15.55 1.95 -16.37
C PHE A 178 -14.36 2.88 -16.68
N ASN A 179 -14.54 4.19 -16.57
CA ASN A 179 -13.51 5.19 -16.85
C ASN A 179 -12.28 5.01 -15.94
N VAL A 180 -12.47 4.73 -14.65
CA VAL A 180 -11.38 4.48 -13.70
C VAL A 180 -10.65 3.18 -14.03
N ILE A 181 -11.38 2.08 -14.24
CA ILE A 181 -10.81 0.76 -14.54
C ILE A 181 -10.09 0.78 -15.88
N ASP A 182 -10.68 1.37 -16.93
CA ASP A 182 -10.08 1.48 -18.26
C ASP A 182 -8.79 2.34 -18.23
N SER A 183 -8.82 3.46 -17.50
CA SER A 183 -7.63 4.30 -17.32
C SER A 183 -6.52 3.56 -16.57
N ARG A 184 -6.88 2.77 -15.55
CA ARG A 184 -5.91 1.94 -14.84
C ARG A 184 -5.34 0.85 -15.73
N TYR A 185 -6.16 0.15 -16.50
CA TYR A 185 -5.74 -0.83 -17.50
C TYR A 185 -4.72 -0.23 -18.48
N ARG A 186 -5.03 0.93 -19.05
CA ARG A 186 -4.11 1.62 -19.99
C ARG A 186 -2.83 2.13 -19.35
N SER A 187 -2.85 2.38 -18.04
CA SER A 187 -1.65 2.85 -17.33
C SER A 187 -0.55 1.80 -17.21
N GLY A 188 -0.85 0.52 -17.43
CA GLY A 188 0.08 -0.58 -17.29
C GLY A 188 0.62 -0.74 -15.86
N LYS A 189 -0.21 -0.43 -14.84
CA LYS A 189 0.21 -0.51 -13.44
C LYS A 189 -0.70 -1.46 -12.65
N PRO A 190 -0.15 -2.24 -11.70
CA PRO A 190 -0.88 -3.22 -10.92
C PRO A 190 -2.09 -2.64 -10.17
N LEU A 191 -3.15 -3.42 -10.09
CA LEU A 191 -4.39 -3.12 -9.38
C LEU A 191 -4.70 -4.27 -8.42
N ILE A 192 -5.03 -3.96 -7.17
CA ILE A 192 -5.66 -4.92 -6.27
C ILE A 192 -7.12 -4.53 -6.08
N VAL A 193 -8.00 -5.51 -6.20
CA VAL A 193 -9.44 -5.33 -6.00
C VAL A 193 -9.93 -6.32 -4.97
N THR A 194 -10.73 -5.88 -4.01
CA THR A 194 -11.46 -6.79 -3.13
C THR A 194 -12.94 -6.78 -3.50
N THR A 195 -13.58 -7.93 -3.48
CA THR A 195 -15.00 -8.04 -3.83
C THR A 195 -15.69 -9.23 -3.13
N ASN A 196 -16.99 -9.09 -2.92
CA ASN A 196 -17.83 -10.20 -2.49
C ASN A 196 -18.52 -10.91 -3.67
N LEU A 197 -18.37 -10.38 -4.88
CA LEU A 197 -18.83 -11.07 -6.09
C LEU A 197 -18.10 -12.39 -6.26
N THR A 198 -18.79 -13.39 -6.76
CA THR A 198 -18.17 -14.67 -7.10
C THR A 198 -17.42 -14.55 -8.42
N LEU A 199 -16.52 -15.49 -8.67
CA LEU A 199 -15.81 -15.52 -9.95
C LEU A 199 -16.77 -15.83 -11.12
N ASP A 200 -17.89 -16.47 -10.84
CA ASP A 200 -18.93 -16.75 -11.81
C ASP A 200 -19.69 -15.49 -12.20
N ASP A 201 -20.07 -14.66 -11.22
CA ASP A 201 -20.67 -13.33 -11.45
C ASP A 201 -19.79 -12.44 -12.34
N LEU A 202 -18.47 -12.50 -12.12
CA LEU A 202 -17.51 -11.70 -12.90
C LEU A 202 -17.27 -12.24 -14.32
N ARG A 203 -17.44 -13.55 -14.54
CA ARG A 203 -17.27 -14.19 -15.85
C ARG A 203 -18.52 -14.15 -16.70
N ASN A 204 -19.70 -14.14 -16.06
CA ASN A 204 -21.01 -14.22 -16.71
C ASN A 204 -21.88 -13.03 -16.31
N PRO A 205 -21.48 -11.77 -16.60
CA PRO A 205 -22.24 -10.59 -16.25
C PRO A 205 -23.56 -10.52 -17.05
N GLU A 206 -24.60 -9.96 -16.44
CA GLU A 206 -25.94 -9.87 -17.03
C GLU A 206 -26.03 -8.84 -18.19
N ASP A 207 -25.13 -7.86 -18.21
CA ASP A 207 -25.15 -6.79 -19.19
C ASP A 207 -23.77 -6.43 -19.77
N THR A 208 -23.77 -5.72 -20.89
CA THR A 208 -22.57 -5.36 -21.64
C THR A 208 -21.68 -4.36 -20.87
N ALA A 209 -22.25 -3.50 -20.01
CA ALA A 209 -21.46 -2.51 -19.28
C ALA A 209 -20.58 -3.18 -18.22
N HIS A 210 -21.15 -4.10 -17.42
CA HIS A 210 -20.40 -4.91 -16.47
C HIS A 210 -19.41 -5.84 -17.20
N SER A 211 -19.80 -6.42 -18.34
CA SER A 211 -18.91 -7.27 -19.13
C SER A 211 -17.59 -6.56 -19.48
N ARG A 212 -17.66 -5.31 -19.91
CA ARG A 212 -16.47 -4.50 -20.26
C ARG A 212 -15.60 -4.17 -19.06
N ILE A 213 -16.20 -3.92 -17.89
CA ILE A 213 -15.47 -3.65 -16.64
C ILE A 213 -14.76 -4.92 -16.16
N TYR A 214 -15.51 -6.03 -16.10
CA TYR A 214 -15.00 -7.30 -15.55
C TYR A 214 -13.94 -7.93 -16.44
N ASP A 215 -14.05 -7.80 -17.77
CA ASP A 215 -13.01 -8.24 -18.71
C ASP A 215 -11.67 -7.57 -18.41
N ARG A 216 -11.65 -6.25 -18.18
CA ARG A 216 -10.43 -5.53 -17.82
C ARG A 216 -9.90 -5.91 -16.45
N LEU A 217 -10.78 -6.09 -15.47
CA LEU A 217 -10.36 -6.53 -14.14
C LEU A 217 -9.71 -7.91 -14.18
N LEU A 218 -10.33 -8.87 -14.88
CA LEU A 218 -9.81 -10.23 -15.00
C LEU A 218 -8.53 -10.30 -15.85
N SER A 219 -8.31 -9.34 -16.75
CA SER A 219 -7.06 -9.24 -17.53
C SER A 219 -5.90 -8.67 -16.71
N MET A 220 -6.16 -7.80 -15.72
CA MET A 220 -5.13 -7.17 -14.87
C MET A 220 -4.89 -7.93 -13.57
N CYS A 221 -5.88 -8.66 -13.07
CA CYS A 221 -5.90 -9.16 -11.70
C CYS A 221 -6.01 -10.69 -11.67
N VAL A 222 -5.05 -11.33 -11.01
CA VAL A 222 -5.10 -12.77 -10.74
C VAL A 222 -6.12 -13.03 -9.63
N PRO A 223 -7.15 -13.88 -9.86
CA PRO A 223 -8.14 -14.20 -8.84
C PRO A 223 -7.54 -14.99 -7.68
N VAL A 224 -7.73 -14.50 -6.46
CA VAL A 224 -7.34 -15.14 -5.21
C VAL A 224 -8.58 -15.34 -4.36
N ARG A 225 -8.96 -16.61 -4.15
CA ARG A 225 -10.15 -16.95 -3.37
C ARG A 225 -9.87 -16.84 -1.87
N PHE A 226 -10.72 -16.10 -1.18
CA PHE A 226 -10.73 -16.02 0.28
C PHE A 226 -11.80 -16.97 0.82
N THR A 227 -11.33 -17.99 1.53
CA THR A 227 -12.15 -18.97 2.22
C THR A 227 -11.79 -18.94 3.69
N GLY A 228 -12.76 -19.10 4.56
CA GLY A 228 -12.52 -19.12 6.00
C GLY A 228 -13.68 -18.52 6.78
N ASP A 229 -13.50 -18.44 8.08
CA ASP A 229 -14.49 -17.93 9.01
C ASP A 229 -14.68 -16.43 8.87
N ASN A 230 -15.84 -15.95 9.28
CA ASN A 230 -16.13 -14.53 9.34
C ASN A 230 -15.53 -13.93 10.61
N PHE A 231 -14.34 -13.36 10.51
CA PHE A 231 -13.63 -12.73 11.65
C PHE A 231 -14.44 -11.61 12.32
N ARG A 232 -15.34 -10.92 11.58
CA ARG A 232 -16.22 -9.90 12.16
C ARG A 232 -17.26 -10.50 13.09
N GLN A 233 -17.83 -11.67 12.76
CA GLN A 233 -18.78 -12.37 13.61
C GLN A 233 -18.13 -12.85 14.93
N GLU A 234 -16.93 -13.41 14.85
CA GLU A 234 -16.19 -13.80 16.06
C GLU A 234 -15.91 -12.60 16.97
N THR A 235 -15.49 -11.48 16.39
CA THR A 235 -15.23 -10.26 17.16
C THR A 235 -16.52 -9.74 17.82
N ALA A 236 -17.64 -9.79 17.11
CA ALA A 236 -18.94 -9.41 17.65
C ALA A 236 -19.37 -10.33 18.80
N GLN A 237 -19.20 -11.65 18.65
CA GLN A 237 -19.51 -12.62 19.72
C GLN A 237 -18.68 -12.36 20.98
N ARG A 238 -17.35 -12.16 20.83
CA ARG A 238 -16.47 -11.83 21.97
C ARG A 238 -16.90 -10.54 22.68
N LYS A 239 -17.29 -9.51 21.93
CA LYS A 239 -17.81 -8.26 22.51
C LYS A 239 -19.12 -8.49 23.26
N MET A 240 -20.02 -9.30 22.70
CA MET A 240 -21.28 -9.65 23.39
C MET A 240 -21.05 -10.44 24.68
N GLU A 241 -20.13 -11.40 24.68
CA GLU A 241 -19.75 -12.17 25.87
C GLU A 241 -19.12 -11.27 26.93
N SER A 242 -18.21 -10.38 26.55
CA SER A 242 -17.61 -9.41 27.47
C SER A 242 -18.65 -8.47 28.06
N MET A 243 -19.58 -7.98 27.24
CA MET A 243 -20.67 -7.11 27.69
C MET A 243 -21.60 -7.85 28.66
N LYS A 244 -21.97 -9.11 28.37
CA LYS A 244 -22.80 -9.91 29.28
C LYS A 244 -22.13 -10.07 30.62
N LYS A 245 -20.84 -10.34 30.73
CA LYS A 245 -20.10 -10.42 31.98
C LYS A 245 -20.15 -9.13 32.78
N LEU A 246 -20.03 -7.97 32.14
CA LEU A 246 -20.03 -6.66 32.78
C LEU A 246 -21.42 -6.20 33.26
N ILE A 247 -22.51 -6.76 32.72
CA ILE A 247 -23.89 -6.36 33.05
C ILE A 247 -24.52 -7.35 34.05
N THR A 248 -24.00 -8.58 34.15
CA THR A 248 -24.58 -9.63 35.01
C THR A 248 -23.87 -9.77 36.38
N ASP A 249 -22.73 -9.10 36.56
CA ASP A 249 -22.02 -8.89 37.84
C ASP A 249 -22.47 -7.53 38.45
#